data_9e015bb628115d6d4d010dd64cd49c7f
#
_entry.id   9e015bb628115d6d4d010dd64cd49c7f
#
_cell.length_a   1.000
_cell.length_b   1.000
_cell.length_c   1.000
_cell.angle_alpha   90.00
_cell.angle_beta   90.00
_cell.angle_gamma   90.00
#
_symmetry.space_group_name_H-M   'P 1'
#
loop_
_entity.id
_entity.type
_entity.pdbx_description
1 polymer ?
#
loop_
_entity_poly.entity_id
_entity_poly.type
_entity_poly.pdbx_seq_one_letter_code
_entity_poly.pdbx_strand_id
1 'polypeptide(L)'
;PEPMVEGLRFVGGEPERMTPARARVLDAAGDGLSWTRIGLAHAAGVSTSVVDGLIAQGIFETIFLPPPPIVAKPDPDFAPSRLAGPQKEAADEILEEVRNGQFAVSLIDGVTGSGKTEVYFEAIAETLKRGKQVLILLPEIALTASFLERFQERFGAKPAEWHSDLAPKTREKVWRQAVTGEVRVVAGAR
;
A
#
# COMPACT_ATOMS: atom_id res chain seq x y z
N PRO A 1 -20.46 -4.18 0.24
CA PRO A 1 -19.42 -4.87 -0.55
C PRO A 1 -18.68 -3.86 -1.41
N GLU A 2 -17.36 -3.96 -1.48
CA GLU A 2 -16.61 -3.16 -2.43
C GLU A 2 -17.01 -3.54 -3.86
N PRO A 3 -17.11 -2.57 -4.78
CA PRO A 3 -17.34 -2.89 -6.17
C PRO A 3 -16.13 -3.67 -6.69
N MET A 4 -16.36 -4.93 -7.05
CA MET A 4 -15.34 -5.76 -7.67
C MET A 4 -14.91 -5.14 -9.00
N VAL A 5 -13.64 -5.23 -9.32
CA VAL A 5 -13.06 -4.73 -10.57
C VAL A 5 -12.97 -5.90 -11.55
N GLU A 6 -13.41 -5.69 -12.78
CA GLU A 6 -13.18 -6.68 -13.83
C GLU A 6 -11.68 -6.91 -14.03
N GLY A 7 -11.28 -8.16 -13.89
CA GLY A 7 -9.95 -8.66 -14.17
C GLY A 7 -9.96 -9.68 -15.30
N LEU A 8 -8.79 -10.00 -15.80
CA LEU A 8 -8.56 -10.99 -16.84
C LEU A 8 -7.62 -12.07 -16.31
N ARG A 9 -7.97 -13.32 -16.58
CA ARG A 9 -7.10 -14.46 -16.33
C ARG A 9 -6.82 -15.16 -17.66
N PHE A 10 -5.56 -15.41 -17.94
CA PHE A 10 -5.16 -16.18 -19.09
C PHE A 10 -5.60 -17.65 -18.91
N VAL A 11 -6.37 -18.18 -19.83
CA VAL A 11 -6.88 -19.56 -19.78
C VAL A 11 -6.19 -20.49 -20.78
N GLY A 12 -5.30 -19.93 -21.59
CA GLY A 12 -4.58 -20.68 -22.61
C GLY A 12 -5.18 -20.53 -24.00
N GLY A 13 -4.57 -21.17 -24.96
CA GLY A 13 -4.95 -21.12 -26.37
C GLY A 13 -4.08 -20.19 -27.21
N GLU A 14 -4.20 -20.34 -28.53
CA GLU A 14 -3.51 -19.48 -29.49
C GLU A 14 -4.53 -18.61 -30.22
N PRO A 15 -4.24 -17.34 -30.47
CA PRO A 15 -5.12 -16.48 -31.23
C PRO A 15 -5.19 -16.94 -32.71
N GLU A 16 -6.36 -16.80 -33.35
CA GLU A 16 -6.56 -17.15 -34.77
C GLU A 16 -5.48 -16.58 -35.70
N ARG A 17 -4.93 -15.42 -35.33
CA ARG A 17 -3.82 -14.78 -36.01
C ARG A 17 -2.84 -14.20 -34.99
N MET A 18 -1.61 -14.72 -34.95
CA MET A 18 -0.56 -14.16 -34.16
C MET A 18 -0.04 -12.86 -34.81
N THR A 19 0.02 -11.80 -34.02
CA THR A 19 0.62 -10.51 -34.38
C THR A 19 1.65 -10.12 -33.32
N PRO A 20 2.65 -9.26 -33.63
CA PRO A 20 3.61 -8.82 -32.62
C PRO A 20 2.96 -8.18 -31.40
N ALA A 21 1.82 -7.48 -31.56
CA ALA A 21 1.08 -6.90 -30.47
C ALA A 21 0.43 -7.98 -29.58
N ARG A 22 -0.19 -9.01 -30.19
CA ARG A 22 -0.81 -10.13 -29.46
C ARG A 22 0.26 -10.97 -28.74
N ALA A 23 1.40 -11.22 -29.37
CA ALA A 23 2.50 -11.94 -28.75
C ALA A 23 2.97 -11.24 -27.46
N ARG A 24 3.14 -9.91 -27.46
CA ARG A 24 3.50 -9.15 -26.25
C ARG A 24 2.44 -9.26 -25.14
N VAL A 25 1.16 -9.31 -25.50
CA VAL A 25 0.08 -9.50 -24.49
C VAL A 25 0.16 -10.89 -23.86
N LEU A 26 0.39 -11.92 -24.65
CA LEU A 26 0.53 -13.29 -24.15
C LEU A 26 1.80 -13.47 -23.30
N ASP A 27 2.89 -12.85 -23.70
CA ASP A 27 4.13 -12.85 -22.94
C ASP A 27 3.94 -12.15 -21.58
N ALA A 28 3.31 -10.97 -21.57
CA ALA A 28 3.01 -10.25 -20.32
C ALA A 28 2.06 -11.00 -19.40
N ALA A 29 1.16 -11.82 -19.94
CA ALA A 29 0.19 -12.62 -19.17
C ALA A 29 0.71 -13.99 -18.77
N GLY A 30 1.88 -14.40 -19.28
CA GLY A 30 2.47 -15.73 -19.06
C GLY A 30 2.96 -15.98 -17.63
N ASP A 31 2.98 -14.97 -16.79
CA ASP A 31 3.34 -15.03 -15.35
C ASP A 31 2.27 -15.69 -14.47
N GLY A 32 1.09 -15.99 -15.03
CA GLY A 32 -0.05 -16.56 -14.30
C GLY A 32 -0.80 -15.57 -13.39
N LEU A 33 -0.46 -14.29 -13.45
CA LEU A 33 -1.15 -13.25 -12.69
C LEU A 33 -2.49 -12.87 -13.32
N SER A 34 -3.37 -12.34 -12.50
CA SER A 34 -4.61 -11.74 -12.96
C SER A 34 -4.41 -10.26 -13.24
N TRP A 35 -4.88 -9.80 -14.38
CA TRP A 35 -4.66 -8.44 -14.86
C TRP A 35 -5.97 -7.67 -14.99
N THR A 36 -5.94 -6.37 -14.78
CA THR A 36 -7.00 -5.51 -15.33
C THR A 36 -6.76 -5.32 -16.82
N ARG A 37 -7.83 -5.12 -17.60
CA ARG A 37 -7.73 -4.89 -19.06
C ARG A 37 -6.73 -3.76 -19.42
N ILE A 38 -6.82 -2.65 -18.69
CA ILE A 38 -5.92 -1.50 -18.88
C ILE A 38 -4.50 -1.84 -18.43
N GLY A 39 -4.34 -2.54 -17.30
CA GLY A 39 -3.02 -2.95 -16.78
C GLY A 39 -2.28 -3.87 -17.76
N LEU A 40 -2.96 -4.87 -18.32
CA LEU A 40 -2.39 -5.79 -19.30
C LEU A 40 -2.00 -5.07 -20.60
N ALA A 41 -2.86 -4.18 -21.10
CA ALA A 41 -2.56 -3.39 -22.28
C ALA A 41 -1.34 -2.50 -22.07
N HIS A 42 -1.23 -1.86 -20.90
CA HIS A 42 -0.07 -1.02 -20.55
C HIS A 42 1.21 -1.84 -20.42
N ALA A 43 1.18 -2.96 -19.71
CA ALA A 43 2.33 -3.85 -19.54
C ALA A 43 2.85 -4.39 -20.87
N ALA A 44 1.94 -4.74 -21.81
CA ALA A 44 2.29 -5.21 -23.14
C ALA A 44 2.63 -4.09 -24.14
N GLY A 45 2.47 -2.81 -23.76
CA GLY A 45 2.69 -1.67 -24.66
C GLY A 45 1.76 -1.68 -25.88
N VAL A 46 0.47 -1.99 -25.68
CA VAL A 46 -0.55 -2.08 -26.75
C VAL A 46 -1.81 -1.30 -26.36
N SER A 47 -2.72 -1.10 -27.33
CA SER A 47 -4.05 -0.58 -27.04
C SER A 47 -4.96 -1.63 -26.40
N THR A 48 -5.97 -1.20 -25.64
CA THR A 48 -6.95 -2.11 -25.02
C THR A 48 -7.73 -2.93 -26.06
N SER A 49 -7.89 -2.43 -27.30
CA SER A 49 -8.56 -3.15 -28.38
C SER A 49 -7.87 -4.46 -28.78
N VAL A 50 -6.55 -4.54 -28.61
CA VAL A 50 -5.80 -5.80 -28.84
C VAL A 50 -6.17 -6.83 -27.77
N VAL A 51 -6.28 -6.40 -26.52
CA VAL A 51 -6.70 -7.25 -25.39
C VAL A 51 -8.15 -7.68 -25.57
N ASP A 52 -9.05 -6.75 -25.96
CA ASP A 52 -10.46 -7.05 -26.23
C ASP A 52 -10.62 -8.11 -27.32
N GLY A 53 -9.78 -8.04 -28.37
CA GLY A 53 -9.76 -9.05 -29.42
C GLY A 53 -9.32 -10.45 -28.97
N LEU A 54 -8.47 -10.52 -27.95
CA LEU A 54 -8.06 -11.81 -27.34
C LEU A 54 -9.13 -12.35 -26.37
N ILE A 55 -9.83 -11.46 -25.66
CA ILE A 55 -10.98 -11.83 -24.83
C ILE A 55 -12.08 -12.43 -25.70
N ALA A 56 -12.42 -11.78 -26.83
CA ALA A 56 -13.43 -12.27 -27.76
C ALA A 56 -13.11 -13.64 -28.35
N GLN A 57 -11.83 -14.03 -28.43
CA GLN A 57 -11.37 -15.34 -28.87
C GLN A 57 -11.28 -16.38 -27.74
N GLY A 58 -11.69 -16.02 -26.51
CA GLY A 58 -11.69 -16.94 -25.37
C GLY A 58 -10.29 -17.24 -24.80
N ILE A 59 -9.26 -16.46 -25.16
CA ILE A 59 -7.89 -16.62 -24.64
C ILE A 59 -7.77 -16.11 -23.20
N PHE A 60 -8.60 -15.14 -22.85
CA PHE A 60 -8.75 -14.62 -21.50
C PHE A 60 -10.21 -14.80 -21.04
N GLU A 61 -10.39 -15.19 -19.81
CA GLU A 61 -11.69 -15.14 -19.15
C GLU A 61 -11.78 -13.90 -18.26
N THR A 62 -12.98 -13.36 -18.14
CA THR A 62 -13.27 -12.27 -17.22
C THR A 62 -13.49 -12.83 -15.83
N ILE A 63 -12.76 -12.31 -14.86
CA ILE A 63 -12.89 -12.62 -13.44
C ILE A 63 -13.15 -11.35 -12.65
N PHE A 64 -13.62 -11.47 -11.42
CA PHE A 64 -13.81 -10.32 -10.54
C PHE A 64 -12.69 -10.29 -9.51
N LEU A 65 -11.94 -9.19 -9.51
CA LEU A 65 -10.84 -8.92 -8.59
C LEU A 65 -11.26 -7.94 -7.51
N PRO A 66 -10.72 -8.05 -6.29
CA PRO A 66 -10.86 -6.97 -5.33
C PRO A 66 -10.22 -5.69 -5.93
N PRO A 67 -10.75 -4.50 -5.61
CA PRO A 67 -10.17 -3.26 -6.10
C PRO A 67 -8.73 -3.12 -5.59
N PRO A 68 -7.83 -2.56 -6.41
CA PRO A 68 -6.44 -2.39 -5.99
C PRO A 68 -6.36 -1.53 -4.72
N PRO A 69 -5.43 -1.83 -3.80
CA PRO A 69 -5.26 -1.04 -2.60
C PRO A 69 -4.96 0.42 -2.95
N ILE A 70 -5.45 1.35 -2.12
CA ILE A 70 -5.27 2.79 -2.34
C ILE A 70 -3.82 3.23 -2.13
N VAL A 71 -3.08 2.48 -1.31
CA VAL A 71 -1.64 2.64 -1.06
C VAL A 71 -0.97 1.28 -1.04
N ALA A 72 0.31 1.22 -1.38
CA ALA A 72 1.11 0.03 -1.20
C ALA A 72 1.23 -0.33 0.29
N LYS A 73 1.49 -1.60 0.60
CA LYS A 73 1.70 -2.03 1.98
C LYS A 73 3.07 -1.54 2.47
N PRO A 74 3.13 -0.84 3.61
CA PRO A 74 4.40 -0.48 4.24
C PRO A 74 5.18 -1.74 4.66
N ASP A 75 6.47 -1.77 4.36
CA ASP A 75 7.39 -2.82 4.79
C ASP A 75 8.14 -2.37 6.06
N PRO A 76 7.94 -3.01 7.22
CA PRO A 76 8.63 -2.65 8.45
C PRO A 76 10.16 -2.84 8.38
N ASP A 77 10.66 -3.66 7.46
CA ASP A 77 12.08 -3.97 7.31
C ASP A 77 12.74 -3.27 6.12
N PHE A 78 12.05 -2.38 5.41
CA PHE A 78 12.56 -1.70 4.22
C PHE A 78 13.84 -0.90 4.48
N ALA A 79 13.82 0.04 5.43
CA ALA A 79 14.99 0.84 5.80
C ALA A 79 15.00 1.16 7.31
N PRO A 80 15.40 0.20 8.18
CA PRO A 80 15.38 0.39 9.63
C PRO A 80 16.24 1.58 10.09
N SER A 81 15.72 2.34 11.06
CA SER A 81 16.43 3.48 11.63
C SER A 81 17.64 3.03 12.46
N ARG A 82 18.75 3.76 12.34
CA ARG A 82 19.92 3.55 13.21
C ARG A 82 19.83 4.45 14.42
N LEU A 83 19.22 3.94 15.49
CA LEU A 83 19.09 4.66 16.76
C LEU A 83 20.32 4.41 17.65
N ALA A 84 20.74 5.41 18.40
CA ALA A 84 21.82 5.30 19.37
C ALA A 84 21.51 6.14 20.62
N GLY A 85 22.14 5.79 21.76
CA GLY A 85 21.98 6.53 23.01
C GLY A 85 20.52 6.65 23.45
N PRO A 86 20.09 7.84 23.90
CA PRO A 86 18.73 8.05 24.44
C PRO A 86 17.60 7.71 23.47
N GLN A 87 17.82 7.85 22.16
CA GLN A 87 16.82 7.45 21.16
C GLN A 87 16.57 5.94 21.19
N LYS A 88 17.65 5.16 21.32
CA LYS A 88 17.54 3.70 21.40
C LYS A 88 16.85 3.27 22.69
N GLU A 89 17.19 3.87 23.82
CA GLU A 89 16.57 3.58 25.12
C GLU A 89 15.06 3.85 25.05
N ALA A 90 14.66 5.04 24.58
CA ALA A 90 13.24 5.39 24.41
C ALA A 90 12.51 4.46 23.44
N ALA A 91 13.15 4.03 22.35
CA ALA A 91 12.58 3.07 21.43
C ALA A 91 12.41 1.70 22.07
N ASP A 92 13.41 1.19 22.79
CA ASP A 92 13.37 -0.11 23.46
C ASP A 92 12.21 -0.17 24.49
N GLU A 93 11.97 0.91 25.26
CA GLU A 93 10.84 1.02 26.19
C GLU A 93 9.49 0.92 25.47
N ILE A 94 9.29 1.70 24.40
CA ILE A 94 8.03 1.69 23.63
C ILE A 94 7.83 0.34 22.94
N LEU A 95 8.88 -0.26 22.42
CA LEU A 95 8.84 -1.58 21.79
C LEU A 95 8.41 -2.66 22.78
N GLU A 96 8.85 -2.59 24.03
CA GLU A 96 8.41 -3.52 25.08
C GLU A 96 6.91 -3.39 25.34
N GLU A 97 6.37 -2.17 25.43
CA GLU A 97 4.95 -1.93 25.59
C GLU A 97 4.13 -2.47 24.40
N VAL A 98 4.59 -2.21 23.17
CA VAL A 98 3.93 -2.76 21.97
C VAL A 98 3.95 -4.29 21.98
N ARG A 99 5.04 -4.90 22.43
CA ARG A 99 5.19 -6.37 22.53
C ARG A 99 4.30 -6.97 23.61
N ASN A 100 4.16 -6.33 24.72
CA ASN A 100 3.28 -6.77 25.81
C ASN A 100 1.81 -6.78 25.39
N GLY A 101 1.42 -5.95 24.43
CA GLY A 101 0.09 -5.96 23.84
C GLY A 101 -1.03 -5.48 24.77
N GLN A 102 -0.69 -4.91 25.91
CA GLN A 102 -1.62 -4.26 26.83
C GLN A 102 -1.80 -2.79 26.43
N PHE A 103 -2.91 -2.19 26.87
CA PHE A 103 -3.10 -0.76 26.70
C PHE A 103 -2.05 -0.01 27.53
N ALA A 104 -1.30 0.86 26.86
CA ALA A 104 -0.32 1.74 27.46
C ALA A 104 -0.38 3.13 26.81
N VAL A 105 0.11 4.12 27.53
CA VAL A 105 0.27 5.50 27.04
C VAL A 105 1.71 5.93 27.33
N SER A 106 2.48 6.16 26.27
CA SER A 106 3.87 6.59 26.35
C SER A 106 4.01 8.03 25.89
N LEU A 107 4.78 8.83 26.62
CA LEU A 107 5.12 10.20 26.25
C LEU A 107 6.58 10.27 25.82
N ILE A 108 6.83 10.65 24.57
CA ILE A 108 8.17 10.92 24.07
C ILE A 108 8.48 12.41 24.26
N ASP A 109 9.27 12.74 25.26
CA ASP A 109 9.76 14.10 25.49
C ASP A 109 11.11 14.32 24.80
N GLY A 110 11.33 15.52 24.29
CA GLY A 110 12.59 15.88 23.62
C GLY A 110 12.45 17.15 22.78
N VAL A 111 13.57 17.82 22.58
CA VAL A 111 13.64 19.06 21.79
C VAL A 111 13.33 18.79 20.31
N THR A 112 13.03 19.86 19.56
CA THR A 112 12.85 19.76 18.10
C THR A 112 14.16 19.26 17.47
N GLY A 113 14.05 18.30 16.55
CA GLY A 113 15.21 17.70 15.89
C GLY A 113 15.91 16.57 16.70
N SER A 114 15.42 16.20 17.88
CA SER A 114 16.01 15.10 18.67
C SER A 114 15.78 13.71 18.11
N GLY A 115 15.07 13.57 16.98
CA GLY A 115 14.79 12.28 16.34
C GLY A 115 13.62 11.52 16.93
N LYS A 116 12.65 12.20 17.57
CA LYS A 116 11.42 11.56 18.06
C LYS A 116 10.66 10.78 16.96
N THR A 117 10.71 11.26 15.74
CA THR A 117 10.08 10.60 14.59
C THR A 117 10.67 9.21 14.37
N GLU A 118 11.97 9.06 14.41
CA GLU A 118 12.65 7.78 14.25
C GLU A 118 12.29 6.81 15.38
N VAL A 119 12.15 7.32 16.61
CA VAL A 119 11.74 6.51 17.77
C VAL A 119 10.34 5.94 17.56
N TYR A 120 9.33 6.76 17.24
CA TYR A 120 8.00 6.20 17.03
C TYR A 120 7.85 5.44 15.70
N PHE A 121 8.71 5.65 14.72
CA PHE A 121 8.74 4.80 13.53
C PHE A 121 9.13 3.36 13.85
N GLU A 122 9.98 3.13 14.84
CA GLU A 122 10.27 1.76 15.31
C GLU A 122 9.04 1.11 15.99
N ALA A 123 8.25 1.88 16.74
CA ALA A 123 6.98 1.38 17.29
C ALA A 123 5.98 1.04 16.18
N ILE A 124 5.92 1.84 15.10
CA ILE A 124 5.12 1.53 13.91
C ILE A 124 5.61 0.23 13.26
N ALA A 125 6.92 0.08 13.07
CA ALA A 125 7.51 -1.11 12.47
C ALA A 125 7.15 -2.38 13.27
N GLU A 126 7.31 -2.35 14.59
CA GLU A 126 6.95 -3.47 15.47
C GLU A 126 5.45 -3.80 15.40
N THR A 127 4.60 -2.76 15.39
CA THR A 127 3.14 -2.92 15.26
C THR A 127 2.76 -3.59 13.94
N LEU A 128 3.40 -3.21 12.85
CA LEU A 128 3.19 -3.81 11.52
C LEU A 128 3.68 -5.26 11.46
N LYS A 129 4.84 -5.58 12.04
CA LYS A 129 5.36 -6.96 12.17
C LYS A 129 4.39 -7.88 12.89
N ARG A 130 3.71 -7.36 13.89
CA ARG A 130 2.68 -8.09 14.65
C ARG A 130 1.34 -8.20 13.93
N GLY A 131 1.26 -7.77 12.69
CA GLY A 131 0.04 -7.85 11.89
C GLY A 131 -1.05 -6.84 12.30
N LYS A 132 -0.74 -5.84 13.13
CA LYS A 132 -1.69 -4.80 13.57
C LYS A 132 -1.67 -3.58 12.67
N GLN A 133 -2.61 -2.68 12.86
CA GLN A 133 -2.74 -1.41 12.14
C GLN A 133 -2.27 -0.25 13.00
N VAL A 134 -1.92 0.86 12.35
CA VAL A 134 -1.43 2.08 12.99
C VAL A 134 -2.27 3.27 12.53
N LEU A 135 -2.66 4.11 13.47
CA LEU A 135 -3.23 5.42 13.23
C LEU A 135 -2.24 6.49 13.72
N ILE A 136 -1.79 7.34 12.83
CA ILE A 136 -0.93 8.48 13.12
C ILE A 136 -1.80 9.74 13.08
N LEU A 137 -1.92 10.44 14.20
CA LEU A 137 -2.65 11.71 14.28
C LEU A 137 -1.65 12.85 14.38
N LEU A 138 -1.70 13.76 13.42
CA LEU A 138 -0.82 14.91 13.32
C LEU A 138 -1.66 16.21 13.30
N PRO A 139 -1.13 17.34 13.80
CA PRO A 139 -1.67 18.64 13.44
C PRO A 139 -1.64 18.82 11.92
N GLU A 140 -2.62 19.55 11.34
CA GLU A 140 -2.67 19.76 9.87
C GLU A 140 -1.35 20.26 9.29
N ILE A 141 -0.68 21.19 9.98
CA ILE A 141 0.62 21.73 9.58
C ILE A 141 1.76 20.70 9.63
N ALA A 142 1.59 19.57 10.29
CA ALA A 142 2.59 18.51 10.43
C ALA A 142 2.38 17.34 9.46
N LEU A 143 1.18 17.20 8.88
CA LEU A 143 0.93 16.25 7.78
C LEU A 143 1.42 16.87 6.46
N THR A 144 2.72 17.04 6.37
CA THR A 144 3.39 17.67 5.24
C THR A 144 3.95 16.63 4.26
N ALA A 145 4.27 17.09 3.04
CA ALA A 145 4.99 16.27 2.07
C ALA A 145 6.27 15.68 2.68
N SER A 146 7.00 16.45 3.48
CA SER A 146 8.23 16.00 4.15
C SER A 146 7.98 14.85 5.13
N PHE A 147 6.88 14.85 5.88
CA PHE A 147 6.53 13.71 6.75
C PHE A 147 6.22 12.45 5.91
N LEU A 148 5.42 12.63 4.85
CA LEU A 148 5.04 11.53 3.96
C LEU A 148 6.25 10.93 3.22
N GLU A 149 7.20 11.77 2.80
CA GLU A 149 8.46 11.36 2.19
C GLU A 149 9.32 10.57 3.19
N ARG A 150 9.52 11.08 4.41
CA ARG A 150 10.26 10.37 5.45
C ARG A 150 9.64 9.02 5.81
N PHE A 151 8.30 8.98 5.87
CA PHE A 151 7.60 7.71 6.08
C PHE A 151 7.85 6.74 4.92
N GLN A 152 7.77 7.23 3.67
CA GLN A 152 8.04 6.42 2.48
C GLN A 152 9.50 5.94 2.42
N GLU A 153 10.46 6.77 2.80
CA GLU A 153 11.88 6.39 2.90
C GLU A 153 12.09 5.27 3.92
N ARG A 154 11.37 5.33 5.06
CA ARG A 154 11.51 4.32 6.12
C ARG A 154 10.78 3.01 5.81
N PHE A 155 9.62 3.05 5.13
CA PHE A 155 8.71 1.91 4.96
C PHE A 155 8.48 1.49 3.51
N GLY A 156 9.11 2.13 2.53
CA GLY A 156 8.97 1.82 1.10
C GLY A 156 7.62 2.22 0.50
N ALA A 157 6.67 2.71 1.30
CA ALA A 157 5.33 3.11 0.86
C ALA A 157 4.82 4.29 1.70
N LYS A 158 3.92 5.10 1.15
CA LYS A 158 3.23 6.16 1.89
C LYS A 158 2.12 5.58 2.77
N PRO A 159 1.79 6.21 3.91
CA PRO A 159 0.59 5.87 4.66
C PRO A 159 -0.64 6.32 3.86
N ALA A 160 -1.81 5.75 4.12
CA ALA A 160 -3.05 6.30 3.61
C ALA A 160 -3.37 7.61 4.34
N GLU A 161 -3.63 8.66 3.59
CA GLU A 161 -3.91 9.97 4.15
C GLU A 161 -5.39 10.10 4.52
N TRP A 162 -5.66 10.83 5.63
CA TRP A 162 -7.01 11.15 6.10
C TRP A 162 -7.10 12.59 6.57
N HIS A 163 -7.64 13.47 5.73
CA HIS A 163 -7.84 14.89 6.02
C HIS A 163 -9.07 15.46 5.29
N SER A 164 -9.45 16.70 5.63
CA SER A 164 -10.65 17.36 5.11
C SER A 164 -10.67 17.53 3.59
N ASP A 165 -9.51 17.75 2.98
CA ASP A 165 -9.38 18.08 1.56
C ASP A 165 -9.50 16.86 0.64
N LEU A 166 -9.49 15.65 1.22
CA LEU A 166 -9.71 14.43 0.45
C LEU A 166 -11.14 14.36 -0.10
N ALA A 167 -11.25 14.00 -1.38
CA ALA A 167 -12.55 13.75 -2.00
C ALA A 167 -13.34 12.69 -1.20
N PRO A 168 -14.67 12.84 -1.06
CA PRO A 168 -15.50 11.89 -0.28
C PRO A 168 -15.33 10.43 -0.69
N LYS A 169 -15.22 10.15 -1.99
CA LYS A 169 -14.99 8.79 -2.51
C LYS A 169 -13.63 8.22 -2.07
N THR A 170 -12.59 9.05 -2.02
CA THR A 170 -11.26 8.63 -1.56
C THR A 170 -11.30 8.30 -0.07
N ARG A 171 -11.93 9.17 0.76
CA ARG A 171 -12.12 8.90 2.19
C ARG A 171 -12.89 7.60 2.42
N GLU A 172 -13.97 7.38 1.70
CA GLU A 172 -14.75 6.15 1.81
C GLU A 172 -13.89 4.91 1.48
N LYS A 173 -13.06 4.99 0.44
CA LYS A 173 -12.16 3.90 0.07
C LYS A 173 -11.11 3.64 1.14
N VAL A 174 -10.44 4.68 1.67
CA VAL A 174 -9.49 4.55 2.78
C VAL A 174 -10.15 3.90 3.99
N TRP A 175 -11.35 4.37 4.38
CA TRP A 175 -12.11 3.82 5.48
C TRP A 175 -12.38 2.32 5.30
N ARG A 176 -12.93 1.93 4.16
CA ARG A 176 -13.24 0.52 3.86
C ARG A 176 -12.02 -0.35 3.92
N GLN A 177 -10.93 0.07 3.27
CA GLN A 177 -9.68 -0.70 3.26
C GLN A 177 -8.95 -0.71 4.62
N ALA A 178 -9.16 0.29 5.46
CA ALA A 178 -8.73 0.24 6.85
C ALA A 178 -9.55 -0.79 7.67
N VAL A 179 -10.87 -0.84 7.47
CA VAL A 179 -11.74 -1.83 8.15
C VAL A 179 -11.41 -3.26 7.74
N THR A 180 -11.07 -3.50 6.47
CA THR A 180 -10.70 -4.84 5.97
C THR A 180 -9.24 -5.22 6.28
N GLY A 181 -8.43 -4.29 6.79
CA GLY A 181 -7.01 -4.52 7.10
C GLY A 181 -6.08 -4.44 5.87
N GLU A 182 -6.58 -4.04 4.71
CA GLU A 182 -5.76 -3.80 3.51
C GLU A 182 -4.87 -2.57 3.69
N VAL A 183 -5.43 -1.48 4.22
CA VAL A 183 -4.67 -0.31 4.66
C VAL A 183 -4.15 -0.56 6.07
N ARG A 184 -2.84 -0.59 6.21
CA ARG A 184 -2.18 -0.92 7.48
C ARG A 184 -1.80 0.32 8.29
N VAL A 185 -1.56 1.44 7.64
CA VAL A 185 -1.22 2.71 8.29
C VAL A 185 -2.08 3.83 7.71
N VAL A 186 -2.74 4.57 8.58
CA VAL A 186 -3.47 5.79 8.25
C VAL A 186 -2.77 6.96 8.94
N ALA A 187 -2.47 8.02 8.20
CA ALA A 187 -2.00 9.29 8.73
C ALA A 187 -3.10 10.34 8.56
N GLY A 188 -3.59 10.85 9.67
CA GLY A 188 -4.70 11.81 9.70
C GLY A 188 -4.30 13.15 10.27
N ALA A 189 -4.90 14.21 9.73
CA ALA A 189 -4.85 15.55 10.31
C ALA A 189 -6.17 15.83 11.06
N ARG A 190 -6.05 16.56 12.17
CA ARG A 190 -7.18 17.02 12.99
C ARG A 190 -7.47 18.48 12.71
#